data_b9f36b5989d0eb00a42177d6dd4dd39d
#
_entry.id   b9f36b5989d0eb00a42177d6dd4dd39d
#
_cell.length_a   1.000
_cell.length_b   1.000
_cell.length_c   1.000
_cell.angle_alpha   90.00
_cell.angle_beta   90.00
_cell.angle_gamma   90.00
#
_symmetry.space_group_name_H-M   'P 1'
#
loop_
_entity.id
_entity.type
_entity.pdbx_description
1 polymer ?
#
loop_
_entity_poly.entity_id
_entity_poly.type
_entity_poly.pdbx_seq_one_letter_code
_entity_poly.pdbx_strand_id
1 'polypeptide(L)'
;MIDDEPDIIYSIKRVLERNEFLVDSYTDPTLALSNFKPGLYDLLLLDIKMPKMNGFDLYQKMKEIDSNVKMCFLTASELFYEEYRRLDAYPRLDMAYFIQKPCRSEDLIRQVNEILDSH
;
A
#
# COMPACT_ATOMS: atom_id res chain seq x y z
N MET A 1 -0.29 -1.13 6.61
CA MET A 1 0.25 0.07 5.98
C MET A 1 1.76 0.11 6.14
N ILE A 2 2.49 0.36 5.07
CA ILE A 2 3.95 0.35 5.08
C ILE A 2 4.46 1.61 4.40
N ASP A 3 5.16 2.46 5.15
CA ASP A 3 5.71 3.72 4.67
C ASP A 3 6.89 4.07 5.58
N ASP A 4 8.00 4.50 5.01
CA ASP A 4 9.20 4.85 5.79
C ASP A 4 9.09 6.18 6.53
N GLU A 5 8.05 6.96 6.28
CA GLU A 5 7.80 8.24 6.93
C GLU A 5 6.79 8.09 8.07
N PRO A 6 7.23 8.17 9.35
CA PRO A 6 6.31 7.99 10.50
C PRO A 6 5.16 8.98 10.53
N ASP A 7 5.38 10.22 10.06
CA ASP A 7 4.34 11.25 10.06
C ASP A 7 3.20 10.91 9.10
N ILE A 8 3.53 10.34 7.95
CA ILE A 8 2.54 9.87 6.96
C ILE A 8 1.73 8.73 7.56
N ILE A 9 2.41 7.77 8.16
CA ILE A 9 1.76 6.64 8.84
C ILE A 9 0.80 7.13 9.89
N TYR A 10 1.24 8.05 10.76
CA TYR A 10 0.42 8.58 11.83
C TYR A 10 -0.86 9.22 11.29
N SER A 11 -0.73 10.07 10.27
CA SER A 11 -1.85 10.79 9.69
C SER A 11 -2.87 9.84 9.06
N ILE A 12 -2.41 8.92 8.23
CA ILE A 12 -3.28 8.01 7.49
C ILE A 12 -3.91 6.98 8.44
N LYS A 13 -3.14 6.44 9.35
CA LYS A 13 -3.63 5.47 10.33
C LYS A 13 -4.77 6.05 11.17
N ARG A 14 -4.64 7.31 11.62
CA ARG A 14 -5.70 7.98 12.37
C ARG A 14 -6.99 8.09 11.57
N VAL A 15 -6.90 8.48 10.32
CA VAL A 15 -8.05 8.61 9.45
C VAL A 15 -8.75 7.26 9.27
N LEU A 16 -7.99 6.23 9.00
CA LEU A 16 -8.53 4.88 8.80
C LEU A 16 -9.18 4.35 10.08
N GLU A 17 -8.51 4.50 11.22
CA GLU A 17 -9.04 4.01 12.49
C GLU A 17 -10.31 4.73 12.92
N ARG A 18 -10.44 6.03 12.59
CA ARG A 18 -11.68 6.79 12.84
C ARG A 18 -12.85 6.27 11.99
N ASN A 19 -12.57 5.59 10.90
CA ASN A 19 -13.56 5.00 10.01
C ASN A 19 -13.67 3.49 10.21
N GLU A 20 -13.32 3.02 11.39
CA GLU A 20 -13.52 1.64 11.85
C GLU A 20 -12.64 0.60 11.18
N PHE A 21 -11.54 1.01 10.54
CA PHE A 21 -10.54 0.08 10.05
C PHE A 21 -9.55 -0.30 11.14
N LEU A 22 -9.16 -1.56 11.18
CA LEU A 22 -8.06 -2.02 12.01
C LEU A 22 -6.78 -1.91 11.20
N VAL A 23 -5.79 -1.20 11.72
CA VAL A 23 -4.58 -0.87 10.97
C VAL A 23 -3.34 -1.29 11.72
N ASP A 24 -2.54 -2.15 11.09
CA ASP A 24 -1.17 -2.40 11.50
C ASP A 24 -0.26 -1.57 10.59
N SER A 25 0.79 -1.01 11.16
CA SER A 25 1.71 -0.16 10.40
C SER A 25 3.16 -0.52 10.65
N TYR A 26 3.97 -0.35 9.61
CA TYR A 26 5.41 -0.59 9.65
C TYR A 26 6.14 0.52 8.92
N THR A 27 7.28 0.93 9.46
CA THR A 27 8.22 1.84 8.77
C THR A 27 9.32 1.06 8.06
N ASP A 28 9.49 -0.21 8.38
CA ASP A 28 10.50 -1.08 7.79
C ASP A 28 9.82 -2.17 6.94
N PRO A 29 10.01 -2.16 5.60
CA PRO A 29 9.38 -3.14 4.74
C PRO A 29 9.82 -4.59 5.01
N THR A 30 11.05 -4.79 5.45
CA THR A 30 11.53 -6.16 5.75
C THR A 30 10.85 -6.73 6.97
N LEU A 31 10.59 -5.89 7.97
CA LEU A 31 9.86 -6.30 9.16
C LEU A 31 8.40 -6.61 8.84
N ALA A 32 7.77 -5.78 8.00
CA ALA A 32 6.42 -6.02 7.53
C ALA A 32 6.31 -7.36 6.82
N LEU A 33 7.25 -7.66 5.95
CA LEU A 33 7.27 -8.90 5.19
C LEU A 33 7.43 -10.12 6.11
N SER A 34 8.31 -10.03 7.11
CA SER A 34 8.56 -11.14 8.03
C SER A 34 7.35 -11.47 8.92
N ASN A 35 6.46 -10.51 9.13
CA ASN A 35 5.26 -10.69 9.93
C ASN A 35 4.01 -10.94 9.07
N PHE A 36 4.15 -10.99 7.75
CA PHE A 36 3.02 -11.17 6.85
C PHE A 36 2.65 -12.64 6.71
N LYS A 37 1.35 -12.92 6.69
CA LYS A 37 0.81 -14.27 6.53
C LYS A 37 -0.42 -14.24 5.62
N PRO A 38 -0.72 -15.35 4.92
CA PRO A 38 -1.93 -15.41 4.10
C PRO A 38 -3.18 -15.16 4.93
N GLY A 39 -4.09 -14.36 4.39
CA GLY A 39 -5.37 -14.06 5.03
C GLY A 39 -5.31 -13.09 6.18
N LEU A 40 -4.13 -12.54 6.50
CA LEU A 40 -3.98 -11.62 7.64
C LEU A 40 -4.64 -10.28 7.39
N TYR A 41 -4.55 -9.76 6.18
CA TYR A 41 -5.07 -8.43 5.82
C TYR A 41 -5.99 -8.48 4.62
N ASP A 42 -6.97 -7.57 4.61
CA ASP A 42 -7.86 -7.38 3.46
C ASP A 42 -7.23 -6.46 2.41
N LEU A 43 -6.41 -5.52 2.86
CA LEU A 43 -5.78 -4.52 2.00
C LEU A 43 -4.41 -4.13 2.54
N LEU A 44 -3.44 -4.02 1.65
CA LEU A 44 -2.12 -3.48 1.97
C LEU A 44 -1.99 -2.11 1.32
N LEU A 45 -1.59 -1.11 2.12
CA LEU A 45 -1.23 0.23 1.63
C LEU A 45 0.28 0.34 1.69
N LEU A 46 0.91 0.57 0.54
CA LEU A 46 2.37 0.58 0.43
C LEU A 46 2.86 1.88 -0.17
N ASP A 47 3.88 2.46 0.44
CA ASP A 47 4.66 3.51 -0.20
C ASP A 47 5.55 2.85 -1.27
N ILE A 48 5.83 3.58 -2.34
CA ILE A 48 6.68 3.07 -3.43
C ILE A 48 8.15 3.22 -3.09
N LYS A 49 8.55 4.42 -2.67
CA LYS A 49 9.96 4.72 -2.40
C LYS A 49 10.29 4.55 -0.92
N MET A 50 10.99 3.49 -0.62
CA MET A 50 11.46 3.19 0.72
C MET A 50 12.91 2.72 0.68
N PRO A 51 13.72 3.00 1.73
CA PRO A 51 15.04 2.39 1.84
C PRO A 51 14.93 0.87 1.95
N LYS A 52 15.98 0.16 1.63
CA LYS A 52 16.10 -1.31 1.71
C LYS A 52 15.30 -2.05 0.65
N MET A 53 14.02 -1.73 0.45
CA MET A 53 13.15 -2.42 -0.49
C MET A 53 12.06 -1.47 -0.94
N ASN A 54 11.91 -1.27 -2.25
CA ASN A 54 10.82 -0.43 -2.75
C ASN A 54 9.47 -1.16 -2.68
N GLY A 55 8.39 -0.37 -2.80
CA GLY A 55 7.04 -0.92 -2.69
C GLY A 55 6.70 -1.97 -3.73
N PHE A 56 7.26 -1.86 -4.94
CA PHE A 56 7.01 -2.85 -5.99
C PHE A 56 7.63 -4.20 -5.67
N ASP A 57 8.87 -4.21 -5.15
CA ASP A 57 9.52 -5.44 -4.72
C ASP A 57 8.76 -6.09 -3.57
N LEU A 58 8.32 -5.27 -2.62
CA LEU A 58 7.52 -5.75 -1.50
C LEU A 58 6.18 -6.33 -1.97
N TYR A 59 5.53 -5.67 -2.91
CA TYR A 59 4.30 -6.16 -3.54
C TYR A 59 4.49 -7.57 -4.10
N GLN A 60 5.54 -7.76 -4.88
CA GLN A 60 5.81 -9.07 -5.49
C GLN A 60 5.97 -10.16 -4.45
N LYS A 61 6.74 -9.88 -3.42
CA LYS A 61 6.97 -10.85 -2.34
C LYS A 61 5.70 -11.17 -1.56
N MET A 62 4.89 -10.17 -1.27
CA MET A 62 3.63 -10.36 -0.54
C MET A 62 2.60 -11.10 -1.38
N LYS A 63 2.53 -10.85 -2.69
CA LYS A 63 1.64 -11.60 -3.58
C LYS A 63 2.03 -13.07 -3.71
N GLU A 64 3.30 -13.40 -3.56
CA GLU A 64 3.73 -14.79 -3.51
C GLU A 64 3.22 -15.51 -2.25
N ILE A 65 3.08 -14.77 -1.15
CA ILE A 65 2.58 -15.32 0.12
C ILE A 65 1.06 -15.39 0.13
N ASP A 66 0.38 -14.33 -0.35
CA ASP A 66 -1.07 -14.26 -0.40
C ASP A 66 -1.49 -13.63 -1.73
N SER A 67 -1.90 -14.46 -2.68
CA SER A 67 -2.30 -14.00 -4.01
C SER A 67 -3.64 -13.25 -4.02
N ASN A 68 -4.43 -13.36 -2.96
CA ASN A 68 -5.76 -12.76 -2.87
C ASN A 68 -5.78 -11.40 -2.18
N VAL A 69 -4.68 -10.99 -1.53
CA VAL A 69 -4.64 -9.72 -0.82
C VAL A 69 -4.70 -8.57 -1.83
N LYS A 70 -5.50 -7.56 -1.51
CA LYS A 70 -5.59 -6.35 -2.33
C LYS A 70 -4.45 -5.40 -1.94
N MET A 71 -3.91 -4.72 -2.93
CA MET A 71 -2.76 -3.84 -2.75
C MET A 71 -3.07 -2.46 -3.32
N CYS A 72 -2.68 -1.42 -2.59
CA CYS A 72 -2.77 -0.06 -3.04
C CYS A 72 -1.46 0.67 -2.77
N PHE A 73 -0.91 1.32 -3.79
CA PHE A 73 0.30 2.13 -3.63
C PHE A 73 -0.06 3.56 -3.32
N LEU A 74 0.64 4.13 -2.35
CA LEU A 74 0.60 5.56 -2.06
C LEU A 74 1.79 6.20 -2.73
N THR A 75 1.57 7.18 -3.60
CA THR A 75 2.65 7.74 -4.41
C THR A 75 2.61 9.27 -4.45
N ALA A 76 3.79 9.90 -4.48
CA ALA A 76 3.91 11.32 -4.76
C ALA A 76 3.74 11.55 -6.27
N SER A 77 3.00 12.60 -6.64
CA SER A 77 2.48 12.80 -7.98
C SER A 77 3.50 12.79 -9.12
N GLU A 78 4.66 13.40 -8.92
CA GLU A 78 5.63 13.59 -9.99
C GLU A 78 6.37 12.30 -10.35
N LEU A 79 6.47 11.38 -9.41
CA LEU A 79 7.19 10.13 -9.59
C LEU A 79 6.30 8.99 -10.06
N PHE A 80 4.98 9.22 -10.05
CA PHE A 80 4.00 8.21 -10.40
C PHE A 80 4.20 7.68 -11.82
N TYR A 81 4.37 8.56 -12.79
CA TYR A 81 4.53 8.15 -14.19
C TYR A 81 5.82 7.39 -14.43
N GLU A 82 6.92 7.81 -13.81
CA GLU A 82 8.20 7.12 -13.92
C GLU A 82 8.10 5.70 -13.35
N GLU A 83 7.51 5.57 -12.18
CA GLU A 83 7.35 4.28 -11.53
C GLU A 83 6.34 3.40 -12.28
N TYR A 84 5.29 4.00 -12.83
CA TYR A 84 4.28 3.29 -13.62
C TYR A 84 4.88 2.67 -14.88
N ARG A 85 5.87 3.31 -15.48
CA ARG A 85 6.55 2.78 -16.68
C ARG A 85 7.32 1.50 -16.40
N ARG A 86 7.58 1.20 -15.14
CA ARG A 86 8.29 -0.01 -14.73
C ARG A 86 7.39 -1.21 -14.57
N LEU A 87 6.12 -1.11 -14.93
CA LEU A 87 5.16 -2.21 -14.79
C LEU A 87 5.61 -3.49 -15.50
N ASP A 88 6.33 -3.37 -16.61
CA ASP A 88 6.84 -4.52 -17.33
C ASP A 88 7.83 -5.35 -16.50
N ALA A 89 8.50 -4.72 -15.54
CA ALA A 89 9.43 -5.40 -14.65
C ALA A 89 8.73 -6.13 -13.50
N TYR A 90 7.47 -5.80 -13.25
CA TYR A 90 6.70 -6.33 -12.13
C TYR A 90 5.37 -6.91 -12.62
N PRO A 91 5.33 -8.19 -12.98
CA PRO A 91 4.07 -8.84 -13.37
C PRO A 91 3.05 -8.72 -12.25
N ARG A 92 1.79 -8.52 -12.58
CA ARG A 92 0.66 -8.38 -11.65
C ARG A 92 0.43 -6.98 -11.09
N LEU A 93 1.26 -5.99 -11.44
CA LEU A 93 1.00 -4.60 -11.02
C LEU A 93 -0.27 -4.04 -11.66
N ASP A 94 -0.72 -4.60 -12.77
CA ASP A 94 -2.00 -4.27 -13.38
C ASP A 94 -3.20 -4.52 -12.46
N MET A 95 -3.01 -5.36 -11.44
CA MET A 95 -4.03 -5.66 -10.42
C MET A 95 -3.94 -4.77 -9.19
N ALA A 96 -2.97 -3.86 -9.15
CA ALA A 96 -2.79 -2.95 -8.04
C ALA A 96 -3.55 -1.64 -8.25
N TYR A 97 -3.80 -0.95 -7.16
CA TYR A 97 -4.45 0.36 -7.15
C TYR A 97 -3.42 1.42 -6.76
N PHE A 98 -3.71 2.68 -7.11
CA PHE A 98 -2.80 3.78 -6.81
C PHE A 98 -3.59 4.95 -6.21
N ILE A 99 -3.08 5.50 -5.11
CA ILE A 99 -3.62 6.71 -4.49
C ILE A 99 -2.51 7.75 -4.44
N GLN A 100 -2.78 8.93 -4.96
CA GLN A 100 -1.82 10.02 -4.99
C GLN A 100 -1.75 10.76 -3.66
N LYS A 101 -0.54 11.00 -3.17
CA LYS A 101 -0.29 11.86 -1.99
C LYS A 101 -0.06 13.30 -2.44
N PRO A 102 -0.44 14.30 -1.66
CA PRO A 102 -1.30 14.22 -0.48
C PRO A 102 -2.76 13.97 -0.89
N CYS A 103 -3.53 13.36 0.00
CA CYS A 103 -4.89 12.99 -0.26
C CYS A 103 -5.78 13.48 0.88
N ARG A 104 -6.97 14.00 0.55
CA ARG A 104 -7.95 14.37 1.58
C ARG A 104 -8.47 13.12 2.27
N SER A 105 -8.79 13.26 3.56
CA SER A 105 -9.29 12.14 4.36
C SER A 105 -10.50 11.47 3.73
N GLU A 106 -11.45 12.27 3.23
CA GLU A 106 -12.67 11.77 2.60
C GLU A 106 -12.36 10.98 1.32
N ASP A 107 -11.43 11.48 0.51
CA ASP A 107 -11.02 10.82 -0.73
C ASP A 107 -10.29 9.52 -0.44
N LEU A 108 -9.44 9.51 0.59
CA LEU A 108 -8.74 8.31 1.01
C LEU A 108 -9.73 7.22 1.41
N ILE A 109 -10.68 7.56 2.28
CA ILE A 109 -11.68 6.60 2.78
C ILE A 109 -12.56 6.09 1.63
N ARG A 110 -12.97 6.97 0.73
CA ARG A 110 -13.77 6.58 -0.43
C ARG A 110 -13.01 5.59 -1.31
N GLN A 111 -11.76 5.89 -1.62
CA GLN A 111 -10.95 5.03 -2.47
C GLN A 111 -10.65 3.67 -1.80
N VAL A 112 -10.37 3.67 -0.50
CA VAL A 112 -10.15 2.43 0.25
C VAL A 112 -11.40 1.55 0.21
N ASN A 113 -12.58 2.14 0.43
CA ASN A 113 -13.84 1.40 0.37
C ASN A 113 -14.11 0.86 -1.03
N GLU A 114 -13.83 1.63 -2.07
CA GLU A 114 -13.99 1.18 -3.46
C GLU A 114 -13.08 -0.02 -3.75
N ILE A 115 -11.86 0.00 -3.27
CA ILE A 115 -10.92 -1.11 -3.45
C ILE A 115 -11.41 -2.37 -2.71
N LEU A 116 -11.83 -2.20 -1.46
CA LEU A 116 -12.31 -3.32 -0.65
C LEU A 116 -13.57 -3.95 -1.23
N ASP A 117 -14.44 -3.15 -1.85
CA ASP A 117 -15.67 -3.62 -2.48
C ASP A 117 -15.44 -4.21 -3.87
N SER A 118 -14.27 -4.02 -4.46
CA SER A 118 -13.95 -4.57 -5.77
C SER A 118 -13.71 -6.08 -5.71
N HIS A 119 -13.89 -6.75 -6.82
CA HIS A 119 -13.70 -8.20 -6.92
C HIS A 119 -12.42 -8.61 -7.63
#